data_b845a7498353d5192551b352402fec40
#
_entry.id   b845a7498353d5192551b352402fec40
#
_cell.length_a   1.000
_cell.length_b   1.000
_cell.length_c   1.000
_cell.angle_alpha   90.00
_cell.angle_beta   90.00
_cell.angle_gamma   90.00
#
_symmetry.space_group_name_H-M   'P 1'
#
loop_
_entity.id
_entity.type
_entity.pdbx_description
1 polymer ?
#
loop_
_entity_poly.entity_id
_entity_poly.type
_entity_poly.pdbx_seq_one_letter_code
_entity_poly.pdbx_strand_id
1 'polypeptide(L)'
;MRAKPNFFYFFFFICILNTQLFAENFLPIKEYQMSSEKYISGPDGKVYMNINFWSTGKNSGIVQVQEGIDFASLMSSIGGPAQFSNLKKIRLYRETPDENGQMVHIIDLTAFLKSGDRSNFPKIKPNDTIVIEKTLLGVLIEDISTFQSIIASITFFLQLYTILN
;
A
#
# COMPACT_ATOMS: atom_id res chain seq x y z
N MET A 1 -28.08 -48.90 -13.97
CA MET A 1 -28.19 -47.43 -14.07
C MET A 1 -27.13 -46.81 -13.19
N ARG A 2 -26.03 -46.32 -13.77
CA ARG A 2 -25.00 -45.59 -13.01
C ARG A 2 -25.45 -44.12 -12.86
N ALA A 3 -25.71 -43.69 -11.64
CA ALA A 3 -25.99 -42.30 -11.36
C ALA A 3 -24.75 -41.48 -11.75
N LYS A 4 -24.89 -40.56 -12.71
CA LYS A 4 -23.85 -39.58 -13.03
C LYS A 4 -23.66 -38.68 -11.77
N PRO A 5 -22.45 -38.53 -11.25
CA PRO A 5 -22.24 -37.63 -10.15
C PRO A 5 -22.64 -36.23 -10.63
N ASN A 6 -23.45 -35.53 -9.83
CA ASN A 6 -23.93 -34.21 -10.14
C ASN A 6 -22.74 -33.23 -10.06
N PHE A 7 -21.98 -33.14 -11.15
CA PHE A 7 -20.84 -32.24 -11.35
C PHE A 7 -21.20 -30.79 -11.01
N PHE A 8 -22.47 -30.45 -11.21
CA PHE A 8 -22.99 -29.11 -10.89
C PHE A 8 -22.94 -28.78 -9.38
N TYR A 9 -23.22 -29.75 -8.50
CA TYR A 9 -23.14 -29.55 -7.06
C TYR A 9 -21.71 -29.44 -6.56
N PHE A 10 -20.80 -30.13 -7.18
CA PHE A 10 -19.37 -30.03 -6.84
C PHE A 10 -18.79 -28.66 -7.25
N PHE A 11 -19.19 -28.16 -8.42
CA PHE A 11 -18.81 -26.80 -8.86
C PHE A 11 -19.37 -25.72 -7.94
N PHE A 12 -20.63 -25.85 -7.54
CA PHE A 12 -21.28 -24.89 -6.61
C PHE A 12 -20.62 -24.90 -5.23
N PHE A 13 -20.21 -26.06 -4.74
CA PHE A 13 -19.51 -26.20 -3.46
C PHE A 13 -18.12 -25.55 -3.46
N ILE A 14 -17.37 -25.65 -4.57
CA ILE A 14 -16.07 -24.99 -4.73
C ILE A 14 -16.22 -23.47 -4.85
N CYS A 15 -17.26 -22.98 -5.51
CA CYS A 15 -17.55 -21.54 -5.55
C CYS A 15 -17.84 -20.97 -4.15
N ILE A 16 -18.56 -21.71 -3.30
CA ILE A 16 -18.84 -21.29 -1.92
C ILE A 16 -17.56 -21.30 -1.06
N LEU A 17 -16.66 -22.26 -1.25
CA LEU A 17 -15.38 -22.31 -0.55
C LEU A 17 -14.47 -21.12 -0.88
N ASN A 18 -14.55 -20.59 -2.09
CA ASN A 18 -13.75 -19.41 -2.48
C ASN A 18 -14.30 -18.10 -1.92
N THR A 19 -15.58 -18.01 -1.56
CA THR A 19 -16.14 -16.78 -0.95
C THR A 19 -15.65 -16.54 0.49
N GLN A 20 -15.16 -17.57 1.16
CA GLN A 20 -14.60 -17.44 2.53
C GLN A 20 -13.20 -16.82 2.56
N LEU A 21 -12.48 -16.82 1.44
CA LEU A 21 -11.12 -16.25 1.34
C LEU A 21 -11.12 -14.72 1.21
N PHE A 22 -12.28 -14.10 0.96
CA PHE A 22 -12.46 -12.64 0.89
C PHE A 22 -13.07 -12.03 2.15
N ALA A 23 -13.16 -12.78 3.25
CA ALA A 23 -13.38 -12.16 4.56
C ALA A 23 -12.08 -11.40 4.91
N GLU A 24 -11.93 -10.20 4.36
CA GLU A 24 -10.97 -9.23 4.86
C GLU A 24 -11.21 -9.11 6.36
N ASN A 25 -10.18 -9.43 7.12
CA ASN A 25 -10.12 -9.08 8.51
C ASN A 25 -10.25 -7.55 8.58
N PHE A 26 -11.46 -7.05 8.73
CA PHE A 26 -11.70 -5.70 9.18
C PHE A 26 -11.03 -5.60 10.54
N LEU A 27 -9.80 -5.10 10.54
CA LEU A 27 -9.15 -4.70 11.77
C LEU A 27 -10.10 -3.72 12.44
N PRO A 28 -10.41 -3.91 13.74
CA PRO A 28 -11.25 -2.96 14.45
C PRO A 28 -10.64 -1.59 14.24
N ILE A 29 -11.43 -0.65 13.75
CA ILE A 29 -11.04 0.76 13.63
C ILE A 29 -10.64 1.15 15.06
N LYS A 30 -9.31 1.17 15.30
CA LYS A 30 -8.79 1.75 16.52
C LYS A 30 -9.26 3.19 16.43
N GLU A 31 -10.11 3.58 17.38
CA GLU A 31 -10.60 4.95 17.50
C GLU A 31 -9.36 5.84 17.65
N TYR A 32 -8.86 6.33 16.52
CA TYR A 32 -7.80 7.31 16.52
C TYR A 32 -8.45 8.58 17.03
N GLN A 33 -8.30 8.84 18.33
CA GLN A 33 -8.43 10.19 18.83
C GLN A 33 -7.48 11.02 17.98
N MET A 34 -8.05 11.79 17.05
CA MET A 34 -7.31 12.82 16.34
C MET A 34 -6.91 13.83 17.40
N SER A 35 -5.73 13.60 17.99
CA SER A 35 -5.09 14.56 18.86
C SER A 35 -4.88 15.82 18.03
N SER A 36 -5.48 16.92 18.46
CA SER A 36 -5.21 18.23 17.89
C SER A 36 -3.77 18.68 18.14
N GLU A 37 -3.01 17.91 18.90
CA GLU A 37 -1.60 18.15 19.19
C GLU A 37 -0.76 17.71 18.00
N LYS A 38 -0.13 18.70 17.37
CA LYS A 38 0.80 18.48 16.23
C LYS A 38 2.05 17.70 16.66
N TYR A 39 2.41 17.76 17.94
CA TYR A 39 3.60 17.15 18.50
C TYR A 39 3.25 16.35 19.75
N ILE A 40 3.91 15.21 19.91
CA ILE A 40 3.70 14.25 21.00
C ILE A 40 5.02 14.09 21.73
N SER A 41 5.06 14.37 23.03
CA SER A 41 6.24 14.11 23.85
C SER A 41 6.33 12.63 24.20
N GLY A 42 7.42 11.99 23.79
CA GLY A 42 7.70 10.59 24.13
C GLY A 42 8.26 10.42 25.54
N PRO A 43 8.16 9.21 26.10
CA PRO A 43 8.72 8.89 27.42
C PRO A 43 10.25 8.95 27.47
N ASP A 44 10.90 8.94 26.29
CA ASP A 44 12.34 9.06 26.10
C ASP A 44 12.81 10.53 26.02
N GLY A 45 11.91 11.51 26.26
CA GLY A 45 12.18 12.94 26.18
C GLY A 45 12.29 13.48 24.75
N LYS A 46 11.99 12.67 23.74
CA LYS A 46 11.98 13.09 22.35
C LYS A 46 10.60 13.56 21.93
N VAL A 47 10.58 14.41 20.91
CA VAL A 47 9.35 14.91 20.29
C VAL A 47 9.02 14.05 19.06
N TYR A 48 7.77 13.65 18.97
CA TYR A 48 7.24 12.86 17.86
C TYR A 48 6.12 13.64 17.18
N MET A 49 5.85 13.27 15.94
CA MET A 49 4.74 13.81 15.14
C MET A 49 4.08 12.71 14.33
N ASN A 50 2.82 12.88 14.02
CA ASN A 50 2.08 11.98 13.13
C ASN A 50 2.17 12.47 11.70
N ILE A 51 2.35 11.55 10.77
CA ILE A 51 2.26 11.78 9.33
C ILE A 51 1.31 10.75 8.71
N ASN A 52 0.69 11.11 7.61
CA ASN A 52 -0.15 10.21 6.84
C ASN A 52 0.67 9.62 5.70
N PHE A 53 0.66 8.30 5.56
CA PHE A 53 1.36 7.61 4.49
C PHE A 53 0.37 6.82 3.63
N TRP A 54 0.23 7.19 2.37
CA TRP A 54 -0.67 6.56 1.41
C TRP A 54 0.14 5.93 0.29
N SER A 55 0.21 4.61 0.32
CA SER A 55 0.89 3.82 -0.68
C SER A 55 -0.03 2.70 -1.15
N THR A 56 0.18 2.22 -2.34
CA THR A 56 -0.49 1.03 -2.86
C THR A 56 -0.02 -0.29 -2.23
N GLY A 57 0.90 -0.22 -1.25
CA GLY A 57 1.39 -1.35 -0.45
C GLY A 57 0.70 -1.49 0.91
N LYS A 58 1.15 -2.47 1.68
CA LYS A 58 0.58 -2.83 3.00
C LYS A 58 0.83 -1.78 4.11
N ASN A 59 1.68 -0.80 3.88
CA ASN A 59 2.15 0.14 4.91
C ASN A 59 1.42 1.49 4.89
N SER A 60 0.20 1.54 4.35
CA SER A 60 -0.60 2.77 4.37
C SER A 60 -1.21 2.99 5.75
N GLY A 61 -1.25 4.25 6.20
CA GLY A 61 -1.83 4.61 7.49
C GLY A 61 -1.16 5.83 8.12
N ILE A 62 -1.45 6.05 9.40
CA ILE A 62 -0.82 7.06 10.21
C ILE A 62 0.46 6.47 10.82
N VAL A 63 1.58 7.16 10.64
CA VAL A 63 2.89 6.74 11.15
C VAL A 63 3.40 7.81 12.11
N GLN A 64 3.79 7.38 13.31
CA GLN A 64 4.43 8.25 14.28
C GLN A 64 5.95 8.25 14.04
N VAL A 65 6.52 9.42 13.87
CA VAL A 65 7.95 9.60 13.59
C VAL A 65 8.56 10.67 14.51
N GLN A 66 9.86 10.60 14.72
CA GLN A 66 10.57 11.61 15.47
C GLN A 66 10.60 12.94 14.70
N GLU A 67 10.40 14.06 15.38
CA GLU A 67 10.57 15.38 14.79
C GLU A 67 11.97 15.55 14.20
N GLY A 68 12.04 16.24 13.04
CA GLY A 68 13.31 16.46 12.34
C GLY A 68 13.80 15.26 11.50
N ILE A 69 13.03 14.18 11.41
CA ILE A 69 13.37 13.07 10.52
C ILE A 69 13.49 13.56 9.07
N ASP A 70 14.55 13.16 8.36
CA ASP A 70 14.66 13.41 6.92
C ASP A 70 13.85 12.41 6.11
N PHE A 71 13.54 12.77 4.85
CA PHE A 71 12.67 11.96 3.99
C PHE A 71 13.23 10.56 3.73
N ALA A 72 14.55 10.38 3.57
CA ALA A 72 15.15 9.08 3.31
C ALA A 72 15.07 8.17 4.56
N SER A 73 15.33 8.73 5.73
CA SER A 73 15.18 8.02 7.01
C SER A 73 13.73 7.65 7.30
N LEU A 74 12.80 8.55 6.97
CA LEU A 74 11.38 8.27 7.02
C LEU A 74 11.00 7.09 6.12
N MET A 75 11.42 7.09 4.86
CA MET A 75 11.16 5.98 3.93
C MET A 75 11.70 4.66 4.47
N SER A 76 12.88 4.68 5.09
CA SER A 76 13.47 3.49 5.71
C SER A 76 12.65 2.98 6.91
N SER A 77 12.13 3.90 7.74
CA SER A 77 11.36 3.54 8.93
C SER A 77 10.02 2.87 8.61
N ILE A 78 9.41 3.20 7.46
CA ILE A 78 8.15 2.61 6.98
C ILE A 78 8.36 1.37 6.10
N GLY A 79 9.60 0.86 5.98
CA GLY A 79 9.92 -0.33 5.19
C GLY A 79 10.20 -0.08 3.72
N GLY A 80 10.41 1.17 3.33
CA GLY A 80 10.73 1.56 1.95
C GLY A 80 9.53 1.61 1.01
N PRO A 81 9.78 1.96 -0.27
CA PRO A 81 8.72 2.01 -1.28
C PRO A 81 8.26 0.60 -1.66
N ALA A 82 6.95 0.45 -1.88
CA ALA A 82 6.37 -0.81 -2.37
C ALA A 82 6.85 -1.13 -3.79
N GLN A 83 6.68 -2.40 -4.19
CA GLN A 83 6.99 -2.84 -5.54
C GLN A 83 6.18 -2.05 -6.58
N PHE A 84 6.84 -1.68 -7.68
CA PHE A 84 6.26 -0.85 -8.75
C PHE A 84 5.83 0.56 -8.34
N SER A 85 6.30 1.07 -7.21
CA SER A 85 6.10 2.46 -6.81
C SER A 85 6.72 3.44 -7.80
N ASN A 86 6.03 4.55 -8.05
CA ASN A 86 6.56 5.64 -8.87
C ASN A 86 7.48 6.54 -8.03
N LEU A 87 8.77 6.18 -7.99
CA LEU A 87 9.78 6.88 -7.20
C LEU A 87 10.17 8.26 -7.75
N LYS A 88 9.80 8.56 -9.01
CA LYS A 88 10.08 9.87 -9.62
C LYS A 88 9.05 10.94 -9.25
N LYS A 89 7.89 10.52 -8.75
CA LYS A 89 6.77 11.44 -8.53
C LYS A 89 6.06 11.09 -7.22
N ILE A 90 6.82 11.10 -6.13
CA ILE A 90 6.23 11.02 -4.79
C ILE A 90 5.68 12.40 -4.44
N ARG A 91 4.44 12.48 -3.96
CA ARG A 91 3.78 13.72 -3.57
C ARG A 91 3.72 13.83 -2.06
N LEU A 92 4.13 14.98 -1.55
CA LEU A 92 3.94 15.36 -0.16
C LEU A 92 2.96 16.52 -0.12
N TYR A 93 1.83 16.32 0.53
CA TYR A 93 0.80 17.32 0.77
C TYR A 93 0.91 17.85 2.19
N ARG A 94 0.89 19.16 2.35
CA ARG A 94 0.91 19.83 3.65
C ARG A 94 -0.47 20.28 4.07
N GLU A 95 -0.71 20.25 5.37
CA GLU A 95 -1.93 20.80 5.95
C GLU A 95 -1.95 22.32 5.86
N THR A 96 -0.79 22.97 6.06
CA THR A 96 -0.62 24.43 5.97
C THR A 96 0.50 24.75 4.99
N PRO A 97 0.35 25.83 4.18
CA PRO A 97 1.39 26.23 3.24
C PRO A 97 2.75 26.41 3.93
N ASP A 98 3.82 26.18 3.20
CA ASP A 98 5.16 26.51 3.66
C ASP A 98 5.45 28.03 3.53
N GLU A 99 6.69 28.42 3.82
CA GLU A 99 7.13 29.83 3.75
C GLU A 99 7.00 30.44 2.34
N ASN A 100 6.97 29.58 1.30
CA ASN A 100 6.82 29.96 -0.11
C ASN A 100 5.36 29.83 -0.58
N GLY A 101 4.42 29.52 0.30
CA GLY A 101 3.02 29.31 -0.05
C GLY A 101 2.74 27.95 -0.70
N GLN A 102 3.67 27.00 -0.70
CA GLN A 102 3.49 25.69 -1.32
C GLN A 102 2.82 24.71 -0.36
N MET A 103 1.80 24.02 -0.86
CA MET A 103 1.11 22.94 -0.16
C MET A 103 1.48 21.56 -0.70
N VAL A 104 2.06 21.50 -1.90
CA VAL A 104 2.39 20.23 -2.57
C VAL A 104 3.86 20.24 -3.00
N HIS A 105 4.61 19.26 -2.52
CA HIS A 105 5.99 19.03 -2.93
C HIS A 105 6.07 17.73 -3.73
N ILE A 106 6.77 17.77 -4.86
CA ILE A 106 7.06 16.58 -5.68
C ILE A 106 8.50 16.17 -5.40
N ILE A 107 8.67 14.93 -4.98
CA ILE A 107 9.96 14.36 -4.58
C ILE A 107 10.37 13.30 -5.60
N ASP A 108 11.58 13.43 -6.16
CA ASP A 108 12.22 12.41 -6.99
C ASP A 108 13.21 11.59 -6.15
N LEU A 109 12.75 10.45 -5.65
CA LEU A 109 13.60 9.53 -4.90
C LEU A 109 14.64 8.83 -5.80
N THR A 110 14.41 8.74 -7.12
CA THR A 110 15.38 8.11 -8.04
C THR A 110 16.63 8.96 -8.21
N ALA A 111 16.50 10.27 -8.13
CA ALA A 111 17.65 11.18 -8.14
C ALA A 111 18.53 10.95 -6.90
N PHE A 112 17.93 10.89 -5.72
CA PHE A 112 18.62 10.55 -4.48
C PHE A 112 19.31 9.18 -4.54
N LEU A 113 18.64 8.13 -5.03
CA LEU A 113 19.23 6.78 -5.12
C LEU A 113 20.45 6.72 -6.02
N LYS A 114 20.61 7.66 -6.96
CA LYS A 114 21.78 7.76 -7.86
C LYS A 114 22.90 8.60 -7.29
N SER A 115 22.58 9.71 -6.63
CA SER A 115 23.55 10.74 -6.20
C SER A 115 23.82 10.72 -4.71
N GLY A 116 22.91 10.19 -3.88
CA GLY A 116 22.93 10.33 -2.43
C GLY A 116 22.55 11.75 -1.95
N ASP A 117 22.22 12.67 -2.87
CA ASP A 117 21.91 14.05 -2.54
C ASP A 117 20.52 14.19 -1.90
N ARG A 118 20.47 14.79 -0.72
CA ARG A 118 19.25 15.04 0.07
C ARG A 118 18.80 16.50 0.06
N SER A 119 19.52 17.38 -0.64
CA SER A 119 19.26 18.82 -0.61
C SER A 119 17.87 19.23 -1.06
N ASN A 120 17.28 18.44 -1.96
CA ASN A 120 15.95 18.69 -2.52
C ASN A 120 14.80 18.09 -1.70
N PHE A 121 15.09 17.44 -0.57
CA PHE A 121 14.02 16.88 0.24
C PHE A 121 13.38 17.97 1.11
N PRO A 122 12.04 18.08 1.08
CA PRO A 122 11.34 18.99 1.96
C PRO A 122 11.47 18.51 3.43
N LYS A 123 11.54 19.43 4.36
CA LYS A 123 11.43 19.10 5.79
C LYS A 123 10.04 18.53 6.04
N ILE A 124 9.97 17.38 6.71
CA ILE A 124 8.71 16.75 7.10
C ILE A 124 8.09 17.54 8.25
N LYS A 125 6.79 17.80 8.16
CA LYS A 125 6.01 18.50 9.18
C LYS A 125 4.86 17.62 9.69
N PRO A 126 4.32 17.92 10.89
CA PRO A 126 3.16 17.19 11.41
C PRO A 126 1.98 17.25 10.43
N ASN A 127 1.26 16.13 10.34
CA ASN A 127 0.10 15.92 9.47
C ASN A 127 0.41 15.99 7.96
N ASP A 128 1.69 16.03 7.55
CA ASP A 128 2.04 15.88 6.14
C ASP A 128 1.49 14.54 5.63
N THR A 129 0.94 14.55 4.42
CA THR A 129 0.43 13.36 3.75
C THR A 129 1.34 13.01 2.58
N ILE A 130 1.99 11.86 2.66
CA ILE A 130 2.87 11.34 1.61
C ILE A 130 2.12 10.34 0.77
N VAL A 131 2.06 10.58 -0.54
CA VAL A 131 1.35 9.73 -1.49
C VAL A 131 2.35 9.13 -2.49
N ILE A 132 2.40 7.79 -2.53
CA ILE A 132 3.22 7.04 -3.48
C ILE A 132 2.29 6.18 -4.34
N GLU A 133 2.18 6.53 -5.61
CA GLU A 133 1.36 5.80 -6.59
C GLU A 133 2.19 4.69 -7.25
N LYS A 134 1.49 3.71 -7.83
CA LYS A 134 2.12 2.74 -8.73
C LYS A 134 2.48 3.37 -10.07
N THR A 135 3.48 2.81 -10.71
CA THR A 135 3.75 3.07 -12.13
C THR A 135 2.65 2.46 -13.00
N LEU A 136 2.44 2.99 -14.21
CA LEU A 136 1.50 2.40 -15.18
C LEU A 136 1.82 0.93 -15.46
N LEU A 137 3.11 0.59 -15.57
CA LEU A 137 3.55 -0.79 -15.75
C LEU A 137 3.16 -1.68 -14.55
N GLY A 138 3.27 -1.16 -13.33
CA GLY A 138 2.86 -1.88 -12.13
C GLY A 138 1.38 -2.21 -12.10
N VAL A 139 0.53 -1.28 -12.52
CA VAL A 139 -0.92 -1.49 -12.65
C VAL A 139 -1.20 -2.58 -13.69
N LEU A 140 -0.61 -2.49 -14.88
CA LEU A 140 -0.80 -3.47 -15.95
C LEU A 140 -0.34 -4.88 -15.56
N ILE A 141 0.78 -5.02 -14.85
CA ILE A 141 1.28 -6.33 -14.39
C ILE A 141 0.34 -6.96 -13.36
N GLU A 142 -0.23 -6.16 -12.48
CA GLU A 142 -1.19 -6.64 -11.48
C GLU A 142 -2.45 -7.19 -12.16
N ASP A 143 -2.97 -6.48 -13.16
CA ASP A 143 -4.13 -6.92 -13.96
C ASP A 143 -3.83 -8.23 -14.70
N ILE A 144 -2.66 -8.36 -15.31
CA ILE A 144 -2.23 -9.58 -16.00
C ILE A 144 -2.13 -10.79 -15.04
N SER A 145 -1.59 -10.59 -13.84
CA SER A 145 -1.47 -11.67 -12.85
C SER A 145 -2.82 -12.21 -12.41
N THR A 146 -3.80 -11.35 -12.26
CA THR A 146 -5.18 -11.72 -11.96
C THR A 146 -5.79 -12.53 -13.10
N PHE A 147 -5.57 -12.11 -14.35
CA PHE A 147 -6.07 -12.81 -15.54
C PHE A 147 -5.44 -14.19 -15.69
N GLN A 148 -4.14 -14.34 -15.45
CA GLN A 148 -3.45 -15.64 -15.45
C GLN A 148 -4.02 -16.61 -14.41
N SER A 149 -4.37 -16.12 -13.23
CA SER A 149 -4.99 -16.96 -12.19
C SER A 149 -6.34 -17.51 -12.60
N ILE A 150 -7.15 -16.73 -13.32
CA ILE A 150 -8.43 -17.16 -13.87
C ILE A 150 -8.23 -18.24 -14.94
N ILE A 151 -7.30 -18.02 -15.88
CA ILE A 151 -6.99 -19.00 -16.95
C ILE A 151 -6.47 -20.31 -16.34
N ALA A 152 -5.57 -20.26 -15.35
CA ALA A 152 -5.06 -21.43 -14.67
C ALA A 152 -6.18 -22.24 -14.00
N SER A 153 -7.13 -21.58 -13.37
CA SER A 153 -8.29 -22.23 -12.75
C SER A 153 -9.15 -22.94 -13.78
N ILE A 154 -9.45 -22.29 -14.90
CA ILE A 154 -10.24 -22.88 -16.01
C ILE A 154 -9.52 -24.11 -16.58
N THR A 155 -8.22 -23.99 -16.83
CA THR A 155 -7.39 -25.08 -17.37
C THR A 155 -7.38 -26.29 -16.44
N PHE A 156 -7.23 -26.05 -15.14
CA PHE A 156 -7.28 -27.10 -14.12
C PHE A 156 -8.63 -27.85 -14.14
N PHE A 157 -9.75 -27.17 -14.26
CA PHE A 157 -11.06 -27.78 -14.35
C PHE A 157 -11.26 -28.61 -15.63
N LEU A 158 -10.75 -28.13 -16.76
CA LEU A 158 -10.80 -28.86 -18.00
C LEU A 158 -9.98 -30.17 -17.94
N GLN A 159 -8.80 -30.12 -17.30
CA GLN A 159 -7.97 -31.30 -17.07
C GLN A 159 -8.67 -32.32 -16.16
N LEU A 160 -9.27 -31.89 -15.07
CA LEU A 160 -10.06 -32.76 -14.20
C LEU A 160 -11.23 -33.38 -14.93
N TYR A 161 -11.93 -32.64 -15.78
CA TYR A 161 -13.03 -33.18 -16.58
C TYR A 161 -12.56 -34.26 -17.54
N THR A 162 -11.41 -34.09 -18.19
CA THR A 162 -10.85 -35.11 -19.12
C THR A 162 -10.33 -36.35 -18.41
N ILE A 163 -9.90 -36.29 -17.16
CA ILE A 163 -9.44 -37.43 -16.37
C ILE A 163 -10.64 -38.25 -15.84
N LEU A 164 -11.77 -37.60 -15.55
CA LEU A 164 -12.94 -38.23 -14.95
C LEU A 164 -13.92 -38.84 -15.96
N ASN A 165 -13.77 -38.56 -17.27
CA ASN A 165 -14.54 -39.12 -18.38
C ASN A 165 -13.70 -40.06 -19.23
#